data_f1cf8323877b17fa1c60eee70b9b2c4d
#
_entry.id   f1cf8323877b17fa1c60eee70b9b2c4d
#
_cell.length_a   1.000
_cell.length_b   1.000
_cell.length_c   1.000
_cell.angle_alpha   90.00
_cell.angle_beta   90.00
_cell.angle_gamma   90.00
#
_symmetry.space_group_name_H-M   'P 1'
#
loop_
_entity.id
_entity.type
_entity.pdbx_description
1 polymer ?
#
loop_
_entity_poly.entity_id
_entity_poly.type
_entity_poly.pdbx_seq_one_letter_code
_entity_poly.pdbx_strand_id
1 'polypeptide(L)'
;KNLFRDDEGSLWLKYQRKKTDYLGRVKLLPEAVALIEKYRDDTRETLFPPQDYHTLRANMKSLRLMVGLSQDLVYHMGRHSFASLVTLEEGVPIETICKMLGHSNIKTTQIYARVTPKKLFEDMDRFVEATRDLKLIL
;
A
#
# COMPACT_ATOMS: atom_id res chain seq x y z
N LYS A 1 6.23 19.59 1.07
CA LYS A 1 6.49 19.45 2.53
C LYS A 1 6.37 18.01 3.05
N ASN A 2 5.64 17.12 2.35
CA ASN A 2 5.39 15.75 2.79
C ASN A 2 6.27 14.69 2.08
N LEU A 3 7.03 15.08 1.09
CA LEU A 3 7.99 14.23 0.39
C LEU A 3 9.40 14.59 0.83
N PHE A 4 10.24 13.58 1.04
CA PHE A 4 11.67 13.75 1.34
C PHE A 4 12.46 12.57 0.77
N ARG A 5 13.74 12.78 0.52
CA ARG A 5 14.68 11.72 0.13
C ARG A 5 15.50 11.31 1.34
N ASP A 6 15.78 10.01 1.44
CA ASP A 6 16.78 9.51 2.39
C ASP A 6 18.21 9.64 1.83
N ASP A 7 19.19 9.24 2.63
CA ASP A 7 20.62 9.31 2.27
C ASP A 7 20.98 8.39 1.07
N GLU A 8 20.13 7.39 0.78
CA GLU A 8 20.26 6.50 -0.36
C GLU A 8 19.54 7.02 -1.62
N GLY A 9 18.91 8.21 -1.54
CA GLY A 9 18.17 8.84 -2.62
C GLY A 9 16.75 8.34 -2.83
N SER A 10 16.28 7.41 -2.00
CA SER A 10 14.91 6.89 -2.09
C SER A 10 13.89 7.95 -1.67
N LEU A 11 12.77 8.02 -2.39
CA LEU A 11 11.71 8.98 -2.10
C LEU A 11 10.70 8.41 -1.10
N TRP A 12 10.42 9.17 -0.07
CA TRP A 12 9.50 8.83 1.01
C TRP A 12 8.36 9.82 1.12
N LEU A 13 7.18 9.31 1.47
CA LEU A 13 6.03 10.10 1.86
C LEU A 13 5.88 10.08 3.38
N LYS A 14 5.89 11.29 3.99
CA LYS A 14 5.49 11.49 5.39
C LYS A 14 4.04 11.98 5.41
N TYR A 15 3.19 11.35 6.19
CA TYR A 15 1.79 11.75 6.31
C TYR A 15 1.30 11.68 7.75
N GLN A 16 0.38 12.55 8.07
CA GLN A 16 -0.32 12.56 9.35
C GLN A 16 -1.78 12.19 9.13
N ARG A 17 -2.23 11.16 9.83
CA ARG A 17 -3.60 10.70 9.72
C ARG A 17 -4.49 11.50 10.67
N LYS A 18 -5.36 12.35 10.12
CA LYS A 18 -6.25 13.23 10.90
C LYS A 18 -7.10 12.50 11.96
N LYS A 19 -7.54 11.26 11.67
CA LYS A 19 -8.43 10.50 12.57
C LYS A 19 -7.71 9.93 13.81
N THR A 20 -6.43 9.65 13.73
CA THR A 20 -5.67 8.96 14.78
C THR A 20 -4.41 9.69 15.21
N ASP A 21 -4.18 10.87 14.64
CA ASP A 21 -2.96 11.68 14.81
C ASP A 21 -1.64 10.92 14.53
N TYR A 22 -1.76 9.76 13.88
CA TYR A 22 -0.64 8.89 13.55
C TYR A 22 0.25 9.53 12.48
N LEU A 23 1.54 9.64 12.78
CA LEU A 23 2.56 10.09 11.84
C LEU A 23 3.20 8.87 11.16
N GLY A 24 2.87 8.65 9.91
CA GLY A 24 3.41 7.56 9.10
C GLY A 24 4.47 8.00 8.11
N ARG A 25 5.33 7.05 7.73
CA ARG A 25 6.30 7.20 6.65
C ARG A 25 6.21 5.97 5.76
N VAL A 26 6.18 6.18 4.45
CA VAL A 26 6.14 5.10 3.45
C VAL A 26 7.15 5.40 2.37
N LYS A 27 8.01 4.42 2.07
CA LYS A 27 8.90 4.46 0.90
C LYS A 27 8.05 4.32 -0.35
N LEU A 28 8.25 5.20 -1.30
CA LEU A 28 7.46 5.19 -2.53
C LEU A 28 8.03 4.18 -3.53
N LEU A 29 7.14 3.42 -4.14
CA LEU A 29 7.47 2.54 -5.24
C LEU A 29 7.85 3.35 -6.49
N PRO A 30 8.68 2.80 -7.40
CA PRO A 30 9.08 3.50 -8.63
C PRO A 30 7.90 4.02 -9.45
N GLU A 31 6.80 3.27 -9.51
CA GLU A 31 5.58 3.64 -10.22
C GLU A 31 4.91 4.88 -9.59
N ALA A 32 4.91 4.94 -8.26
CA ALA A 32 4.39 6.10 -7.53
C ALA A 32 5.27 7.33 -7.75
N VAL A 33 6.59 7.15 -7.79
CA VAL A 33 7.55 8.23 -8.12
C VAL A 33 7.31 8.75 -9.53
N ALA A 34 7.16 7.86 -10.52
CA ALA A 34 6.88 8.24 -11.91
C ALA A 34 5.57 9.02 -12.05
N LEU A 35 4.52 8.63 -11.31
CA LEU A 35 3.26 9.38 -11.29
C LEU A 35 3.42 10.77 -10.66
N ILE A 36 4.19 10.87 -9.59
CA ILE A 36 4.49 12.15 -8.94
C ILE A 36 5.20 13.09 -9.91
N GLU A 37 6.22 12.59 -10.60
CA GLU A 37 6.98 13.39 -11.58
C GLU A 37 6.11 13.79 -12.77
N LYS A 38 5.29 12.89 -13.29
CA LYS A 38 4.36 13.16 -14.39
C LYS A 38 3.37 14.29 -14.10
N TYR A 39 2.87 14.36 -12.86
CA TYR A 39 1.85 15.34 -12.46
C TYR A 39 2.42 16.49 -11.63
N ARG A 40 3.73 16.56 -11.50
CA ARG A 40 4.41 17.64 -10.80
C ARG A 40 4.08 18.98 -11.46
N ASP A 41 3.74 19.91 -10.61
CA ASP A 41 3.47 21.29 -11.01
C ASP A 41 3.91 22.19 -9.86
N ASP A 42 5.03 22.87 -10.08
CA ASP A 42 5.69 23.67 -9.04
C ASP A 42 4.91 24.96 -8.72
N THR A 43 3.86 25.27 -9.49
CA THR A 43 2.95 26.39 -9.20
C THR A 43 1.88 26.05 -8.16
N ARG A 44 1.71 24.75 -7.83
CA ARG A 44 0.70 24.28 -6.89
C ARG A 44 1.32 23.91 -5.53
N GLU A 45 0.59 24.19 -4.47
CA GLU A 45 0.95 23.71 -3.12
C GLU A 45 0.69 22.21 -2.92
N THR A 46 -0.21 21.63 -3.73
CA THR A 46 -0.61 20.22 -3.65
C THR A 46 0.04 19.42 -4.77
N LEU A 47 0.40 18.17 -4.47
CA LEU A 47 1.02 17.27 -5.44
C LEU A 47 0.12 16.99 -6.65
N PHE A 48 -1.17 16.76 -6.39
CA PHE A 48 -2.19 16.56 -7.42
C PHE A 48 -3.20 17.70 -7.39
N PRO A 49 -3.88 17.99 -8.52
CA PRO A 49 -4.97 18.94 -8.52
C PRO A 49 -6.00 18.58 -7.45
N PRO A 50 -6.44 19.54 -6.63
CA PRO A 50 -7.48 19.27 -5.66
C PRO A 50 -8.77 18.87 -6.39
N GLN A 51 -9.37 17.77 -5.96
CA GLN A 51 -10.67 17.31 -6.46
C GLN A 51 -11.61 17.13 -5.27
N ASP A 52 -12.86 17.53 -5.46
CA ASP A 52 -13.88 17.22 -4.48
C ASP A 52 -14.28 15.74 -4.54
N TYR A 53 -14.86 15.26 -3.44
CA TYR A 53 -15.22 13.83 -3.32
C TYR A 53 -16.29 13.39 -4.33
N HIS A 54 -17.23 14.28 -4.69
CA HIS A 54 -18.30 13.95 -5.63
C HIS A 54 -17.75 13.76 -7.04
N THR A 55 -16.87 14.66 -7.48
CA THR A 55 -16.18 14.55 -8.78
C THR A 55 -15.33 13.28 -8.83
N LEU A 56 -14.58 12.98 -7.79
CA LEU A 56 -13.77 11.75 -7.72
C LEU A 56 -14.66 10.50 -7.84
N ARG A 57 -15.77 10.46 -7.13
CA ARG A 57 -16.72 9.35 -7.19
C ARG A 57 -17.37 9.20 -8.57
N ALA A 58 -17.75 10.30 -9.21
CA ALA A 58 -18.29 10.30 -10.57
C ALA A 58 -17.27 9.75 -11.58
N ASN A 59 -16.02 10.17 -11.48
CA ASN A 59 -14.92 9.68 -12.32
C ASN A 59 -14.68 8.17 -12.14
N MET A 60 -14.73 7.67 -10.90
CA MET A 60 -14.61 6.23 -10.63
C MET A 60 -15.77 5.44 -11.23
N LYS A 61 -16.99 5.97 -11.18
CA LYS A 61 -18.16 5.35 -11.83
C LYS A 61 -18.01 5.31 -13.35
N SER A 62 -17.56 6.41 -13.96
CA SER A 62 -17.31 6.47 -15.40
C SER A 62 -16.21 5.48 -15.82
N LEU A 63 -15.11 5.42 -15.08
CA LEU A 63 -14.03 4.47 -15.31
C LEU A 63 -14.52 3.02 -15.24
N ARG A 64 -15.32 2.69 -14.22
CA ARG A 64 -15.95 1.37 -14.09
C ARG A 64 -16.71 0.97 -15.36
N LEU A 65 -17.55 1.88 -15.88
CA LEU A 65 -18.34 1.62 -17.09
C LEU A 65 -17.47 1.44 -18.31
N MET A 66 -16.44 2.27 -18.46
CA MET A 66 -15.50 2.20 -19.59
C MET A 66 -14.73 0.88 -19.66
N VAL A 67 -14.34 0.32 -18.51
CA VAL A 67 -13.58 -0.94 -18.43
C VAL A 67 -14.48 -2.18 -18.21
N GLY A 68 -15.79 -2.02 -18.16
CA GLY A 68 -16.75 -3.13 -18.07
C GLY A 68 -16.73 -3.89 -16.73
N LEU A 69 -16.35 -3.24 -15.63
CA LEU A 69 -16.34 -3.89 -14.33
C LEU A 69 -17.77 -4.07 -13.78
N SER A 70 -18.08 -5.29 -13.33
CA SER A 70 -19.36 -5.61 -12.68
C SER A 70 -19.47 -5.01 -11.27
N GLN A 71 -18.35 -4.93 -10.54
CA GLN A 71 -18.28 -4.39 -9.18
C GLN A 71 -18.12 -2.88 -9.17
N ASP A 72 -18.66 -2.24 -8.13
CA ASP A 72 -18.45 -0.80 -7.93
C ASP A 72 -16.99 -0.48 -7.68
N LEU A 73 -16.44 0.39 -8.50
CA LEU A 73 -15.08 0.90 -8.33
C LEU A 73 -15.13 2.06 -7.31
N VAL A 74 -14.57 1.83 -6.14
CA VAL A 74 -14.50 2.83 -5.08
C VAL A 74 -13.05 3.17 -4.74
N TYR A 75 -12.80 4.41 -4.37
CA TYR A 75 -11.45 4.90 -4.05
C TYR A 75 -10.72 4.04 -3.00
N HIS A 76 -11.46 3.48 -2.04
CA HIS A 76 -10.89 2.65 -0.99
C HIS A 76 -10.35 1.30 -1.49
N MET A 77 -10.78 0.83 -2.68
CA MET A 77 -10.27 -0.41 -3.28
C MET A 77 -8.78 -0.37 -3.56
N GLY A 78 -8.24 0.78 -3.99
CA GLY A 78 -6.80 0.94 -4.18
C GLY A 78 -6.00 0.65 -2.90
N ARG A 79 -6.53 1.07 -1.75
CA ARG A 79 -5.93 0.77 -0.45
C ARG A 79 -6.02 -0.72 -0.09
N HIS A 80 -7.16 -1.37 -0.41
CA HIS A 80 -7.32 -2.81 -0.24
C HIS A 80 -6.34 -3.60 -1.12
N SER A 81 -6.27 -3.25 -2.41
CA SER A 81 -5.35 -3.91 -3.35
C SER A 81 -3.90 -3.74 -2.93
N PHE A 82 -3.51 -2.53 -2.50
CA PHE A 82 -2.16 -2.31 -1.97
C PHE A 82 -1.86 -3.21 -0.77
N ALA A 83 -2.76 -3.28 0.20
CA ALA A 83 -2.56 -4.08 1.40
C ALA A 83 -2.53 -5.59 1.12
N SER A 84 -3.36 -6.09 0.19
CA SER A 84 -3.47 -7.52 -0.09
C SER A 84 -2.47 -7.97 -1.15
N LEU A 85 -2.52 -7.38 -2.34
CA LEU A 85 -1.80 -7.87 -3.52
C LEU A 85 -0.36 -7.36 -3.58
N VAL A 86 -0.14 -6.10 -3.19
CA VAL A 86 1.18 -5.46 -3.34
C VAL A 86 2.08 -5.71 -2.14
N THR A 87 1.52 -6.04 -0.98
CA THR A 87 2.31 -6.18 0.24
C THR A 87 2.22 -7.56 0.90
N LEU A 88 1.02 -8.04 1.24
CA LEU A 88 0.88 -9.33 1.93
C LEU A 88 1.29 -10.52 1.07
N GLU A 89 0.91 -10.53 -0.22
CA GLU A 89 1.32 -11.61 -1.13
C GLU A 89 2.83 -11.62 -1.35
N GLU A 90 3.47 -10.45 -1.33
CA GLU A 90 4.94 -10.32 -1.42
C GLU A 90 5.67 -10.56 -0.07
N GLY A 91 4.95 -10.99 0.96
CA GLY A 91 5.53 -11.39 2.24
C GLY A 91 5.87 -10.26 3.21
N VAL A 92 5.36 -9.05 2.98
CA VAL A 92 5.51 -7.95 3.94
C VAL A 92 4.73 -8.28 5.22
N PRO A 93 5.35 -8.25 6.41
CA PRO A 93 4.67 -8.54 7.68
C PRO A 93 3.46 -7.64 7.91
N ILE A 94 2.39 -8.22 8.44
CA ILE A 94 1.13 -7.50 8.66
C ILE A 94 1.28 -6.29 9.59
N GLU A 95 2.20 -6.35 10.55
CA GLU A 95 2.55 -5.25 11.45
C GLU A 95 3.14 -4.07 10.69
N THR A 96 3.99 -4.35 9.71
CA THR A 96 4.57 -3.34 8.81
C THR A 96 3.48 -2.69 7.96
N ILE A 97 2.58 -3.50 7.38
CA ILE A 97 1.44 -3.00 6.60
C ILE A 97 0.51 -2.15 7.47
N CYS A 98 0.25 -2.59 8.71
CA CYS A 98 -0.54 -1.83 9.67
C CYS A 98 0.03 -0.41 9.86
N LYS A 99 1.34 -0.30 10.02
CA LYS A 99 2.05 0.99 10.13
C LYS A 99 2.00 1.79 8.81
N MET A 100 2.26 1.15 7.67
CA MET A 100 2.18 1.79 6.35
C MET A 100 0.80 2.36 6.07
N LEU A 101 -0.26 1.69 6.51
CA LEU A 101 -1.63 2.13 6.39
C LEU A 101 -2.05 3.13 7.49
N GLY A 102 -1.24 3.34 8.52
CA GLY A 102 -1.56 4.20 9.65
C GLY A 102 -2.73 3.68 10.48
N HIS A 103 -2.88 2.38 10.60
CA HIS A 103 -3.87 1.78 11.49
C HIS A 103 -3.32 1.78 12.93
N SER A 104 -4.13 2.22 13.88
CA SER A 104 -3.82 2.18 15.32
C SER A 104 -4.01 0.78 15.91
N ASN A 105 -4.77 -0.09 15.23
CA ASN A 105 -5.07 -1.44 15.67
C ASN A 105 -4.85 -2.43 14.53
N ILE A 106 -4.06 -3.46 14.78
CA ILE A 106 -3.73 -4.50 13.80
C ILE A 106 -4.97 -5.25 13.31
N LYS A 107 -6.02 -5.39 14.14
CA LYS A 107 -7.29 -6.01 13.75
C LYS A 107 -7.89 -5.36 12.50
N THR A 108 -7.68 -4.05 12.33
CA THR A 108 -8.14 -3.33 11.12
C THR A 108 -7.36 -3.77 9.87
N THR A 109 -6.13 -4.27 10.02
CA THR A 109 -5.31 -4.77 8.92
C THR A 109 -5.56 -6.25 8.67
N GLN A 110 -5.95 -7.02 9.69
CA GLN A 110 -6.24 -8.45 9.59
C GLN A 110 -7.36 -8.80 8.61
N ILE A 111 -8.25 -7.87 8.30
CA ILE A 111 -9.28 -8.05 7.25
C ILE A 111 -8.67 -8.34 5.87
N TYR A 112 -7.42 -7.93 5.65
CA TYR A 112 -6.66 -8.18 4.41
C TYR A 112 -5.88 -9.50 4.46
N ALA A 113 -5.61 -10.03 5.65
CA ALA A 113 -4.75 -11.19 5.89
C ALA A 113 -5.49 -12.51 5.62
N ARG A 114 -5.87 -12.73 4.36
CA ARG A 114 -6.31 -14.06 3.92
C ARG A 114 -5.10 -14.80 3.39
N VAL A 115 -4.59 -15.74 4.20
CA VAL A 115 -3.53 -16.64 3.73
C VAL A 115 -4.16 -17.61 2.72
N THR A 116 -3.72 -17.52 1.48
CA THR A 116 -4.12 -18.48 0.44
C THR A 116 -3.33 -19.80 0.62
N PRO A 117 -3.87 -20.96 0.18
CA PRO A 117 -3.09 -22.21 0.18
C PRO A 117 -1.75 -22.07 -0.55
N LYS A 118 -1.74 -21.37 -1.67
CA LYS A 118 -0.51 -21.06 -2.43
C LYS A 118 0.53 -20.35 -1.57
N LYS A 119 0.12 -19.28 -0.88
CA LYS A 119 1.00 -18.51 0.00
C LYS A 119 1.55 -19.35 1.14
N LEU A 120 0.70 -20.22 1.72
CA LEU A 120 1.13 -21.14 2.77
C LEU A 120 2.25 -22.07 2.29
N PHE A 121 2.11 -22.67 1.10
CA PHE A 121 3.13 -23.55 0.52
C PHE A 121 4.42 -22.77 0.24
N GLU A 122 4.36 -21.61 -0.37
CA GLU A 122 5.53 -20.78 -0.66
C GLU A 122 6.29 -20.36 0.61
N ASP A 123 5.57 -20.02 1.67
CA ASP A 123 6.19 -19.65 2.96
C ASP A 123 6.82 -20.87 3.65
N MET A 124 6.19 -22.04 3.55
CA MET A 124 6.75 -23.29 4.07
C MET A 124 7.99 -23.72 3.28
N ASP A 125 8.00 -23.60 1.96
CA ASP A 125 9.18 -23.89 1.15
C ASP A 125 10.36 -22.99 1.50
N ARG A 126 10.11 -21.69 1.69
CA ARG A 126 11.13 -20.73 2.17
C ARG A 126 11.65 -21.11 3.55
N PHE A 127 10.75 -21.52 4.45
CA PHE A 127 11.14 -21.94 5.80
C PHE A 127 12.03 -23.18 5.77
N VAL A 128 11.66 -24.20 4.98
CA VAL A 128 12.45 -25.42 4.80
C VAL A 128 13.84 -25.09 4.25
N GLU A 129 13.92 -24.22 3.23
CA GLU A 129 15.19 -23.81 2.66
C GLU A 129 16.06 -23.03 3.67
N ALA A 130 15.46 -22.08 4.39
CA ALA A 130 16.17 -21.29 5.41
C ALA A 130 16.64 -22.11 6.60
N THR A 131 16.03 -23.26 6.87
CA THR A 131 16.36 -24.14 8.00
C THR A 131 17.16 -25.39 7.60
N ARG A 132 17.49 -25.54 6.33
CA ARG A 132 18.18 -26.73 5.78
C ARG A 132 19.45 -27.11 6.56
N ASP A 133 20.21 -26.11 7.00
CA ASP A 133 21.48 -26.30 7.72
C ASP A 133 21.30 -26.26 9.23
N LEU A 134 20.09 -26.10 9.74
CA LEU A 134 19.80 -26.16 11.16
C LEU A 134 19.87 -27.62 11.64
N LYS A 135 21.01 -28.00 12.23
CA LYS A 135 21.12 -29.27 12.96
C LYS A 135 20.35 -29.14 14.26
N LEU A 136 19.17 -29.75 14.32
CA LEU A 136 18.51 -30.00 15.60
C LEU A 136 19.40 -30.97 16.39
N ILE A 137 19.96 -30.52 17.50
CA ILE A 137 20.61 -31.39 18.50
C ILE A 137 19.44 -32.03 19.27
N LEU A 138 19.08 -33.24 18.90
CA LEU A 138 18.14 -34.10 19.62
C LEU A 138 18.93 -34.84 20.70
#